data_6ab81ff0c7c451ef6c29df2c0c0c23a0
#
_entry.id   6ab81ff0c7c451ef6c29df2c0c0c23a0
#
_cell.length_a   1.000
_cell.length_b   1.000
_cell.length_c   1.000
_cell.angle_alpha   90.00
_cell.angle_beta   90.00
_cell.angle_gamma   90.00
#
_symmetry.space_group_name_H-M   'P 1'
#
loop_
_entity.id
_entity.type
_entity.pdbx_description
1 polymer ?
#
loop_
_entity_poly.entity_id
_entity_poly.type
_entity_poly.pdbx_seq_one_letter_code
_entity_poly.pdbx_strand_id
1 'polypeptide(L)'
;MQSEKIILGFETSCDETAIALMKGDNLLINKISSQVEIHEKFGGVVPEVASRAHAEMIRNLFHSSINECGIDLSEIDIVASTDGPGLAGSLVVGYNFAKSVAWALEKPFYAVDHMVGHLSAPLIEHPNMEPPFLSLLVSGGHTQIVLVEELSLIHI
;
A
#
# COMPACT_ATOMS: atom_id res chain seq x y z
N MET A 1 -17.23 15.57 -17.19
CA MET A 1 -16.94 14.63 -16.09
C MET A 1 -15.49 14.23 -16.25
N GLN A 2 -14.61 14.57 -15.31
CA GLN A 2 -13.28 13.97 -15.31
C GLN A 2 -13.46 12.47 -15.08
N SER A 3 -12.84 11.64 -15.90
CA SER A 3 -12.85 10.19 -15.67
C SER A 3 -12.17 9.93 -14.33
N GLU A 4 -12.79 9.12 -13.48
CA GLU A 4 -12.19 8.70 -12.21
C GLU A 4 -10.90 7.94 -12.50
N LYS A 5 -9.81 8.40 -11.87
CA LYS A 5 -8.48 7.81 -12.06
C LYS A 5 -8.39 6.44 -11.41
N ILE A 6 -7.68 5.53 -12.08
CA ILE A 6 -7.33 4.22 -11.54
C ILE A 6 -5.92 4.30 -10.93
N ILE A 7 -5.85 3.99 -9.63
CA ILE A 7 -4.63 4.03 -8.83
C ILE A 7 -4.26 2.60 -8.44
N LEU A 8 -3.03 2.21 -8.71
CA LEU A 8 -2.43 0.95 -8.29
C LEU A 8 -1.47 1.20 -7.13
N GLY A 9 -1.76 0.64 -5.97
CA GLY A 9 -0.97 0.78 -4.74
C GLY A 9 -0.24 -0.49 -4.34
N PHE A 10 0.98 -0.33 -3.79
CA PHE A 10 1.83 -1.40 -3.25
C PHE A 10 2.23 -1.09 -1.82
N GLU A 11 2.14 -2.10 -0.95
CA GLU A 11 2.55 -2.03 0.45
C GLU A 11 3.41 -3.25 0.82
N THR A 12 4.62 -2.99 1.33
CA THR A 12 5.55 -4.02 1.78
C THR A 12 6.39 -3.56 2.98
N SER A 13 5.83 -2.74 3.85
CA SER A 13 6.59 -2.08 4.93
C SER A 13 7.06 -3.03 6.04
N CYS A 14 6.39 -4.17 6.25
CA CYS A 14 6.71 -5.10 7.32
C CYS A 14 6.67 -6.58 6.87
N ASP A 15 5.60 -7.29 7.18
CA ASP A 15 5.47 -8.73 6.94
C ASP A 15 4.23 -9.11 6.13
N GLU A 16 3.66 -8.14 5.45
CA GLU A 16 2.56 -8.35 4.53
C GLU A 16 2.89 -7.72 3.18
N THR A 17 2.72 -8.50 2.09
CA THR A 17 2.74 -7.97 0.74
C THR A 17 1.31 -7.64 0.35
N ALA A 18 1.00 -6.38 0.13
CA ALA A 18 -0.34 -5.99 -0.29
C ALA A 18 -0.33 -5.22 -1.60
N ILE A 19 -1.38 -5.45 -2.40
CA ILE A 19 -1.64 -4.73 -3.65
C ILE A 19 -3.11 -4.38 -3.72
N ALA A 20 -3.38 -3.11 -3.97
CA ALA A 20 -4.73 -2.60 -4.12
C ALA A 20 -4.90 -1.79 -5.40
N LEU A 21 -6.12 -1.81 -5.94
CA LEU A 21 -6.54 -0.93 -7.02
C LEU A 21 -7.77 -0.15 -6.59
N MET A 22 -7.74 1.14 -6.82
CA MET A 22 -8.86 2.04 -6.59
C MET A 22 -9.25 2.76 -7.87
N LYS A 23 -10.54 3.02 -8.04
CA LYS A 23 -11.07 3.89 -9.10
C LYS A 23 -11.86 5.02 -8.46
N GLY A 24 -11.31 6.22 -8.46
CA GLY A 24 -11.80 7.30 -7.61
C GLY A 24 -11.79 6.85 -6.15
N ASP A 25 -12.94 6.92 -5.48
CA ASP A 25 -13.11 6.49 -4.08
C ASP A 25 -13.53 5.01 -3.95
N ASN A 26 -13.66 4.29 -5.07
CA ASN A 26 -14.08 2.89 -5.05
C ASN A 26 -12.87 1.95 -4.99
N LEU A 27 -12.80 1.12 -3.95
CA LEU A 27 -11.85 0.02 -3.87
C LEU A 27 -12.28 -1.10 -4.81
N LEU A 28 -11.50 -1.35 -5.86
CA LEU A 28 -11.78 -2.40 -6.84
C LEU A 28 -11.27 -3.76 -6.34
N ILE A 29 -10.07 -3.77 -5.77
CA ILE A 29 -9.45 -4.97 -5.20
C ILE A 29 -8.44 -4.58 -4.13
N ASN A 30 -8.33 -5.42 -3.10
CA ASN A 30 -7.25 -5.39 -2.11
C ASN A 30 -6.81 -6.83 -1.83
N LYS A 31 -5.60 -7.17 -2.24
CA LYS A 31 -5.00 -8.48 -2.00
C LYS A 31 -3.83 -8.38 -1.06
N ILE A 32 -3.84 -9.27 -0.07
CA ILE A 32 -2.79 -9.35 0.95
C ILE A 32 -2.23 -10.76 0.98
N SER A 33 -0.91 -10.86 0.98
CA SER A 33 -0.17 -12.09 1.26
C SER A 33 0.59 -11.91 2.57
N SER A 34 0.08 -12.52 3.63
CA SER A 34 0.68 -12.44 4.97
C SER A 34 1.84 -13.44 5.11
N GLN A 35 2.85 -13.05 5.87
CA GLN A 35 4.03 -13.84 6.18
C GLN A 35 4.01 -14.38 7.62
N VAL A 36 2.86 -14.31 8.32
CA VAL A 36 2.72 -14.71 9.71
C VAL A 36 3.23 -16.13 9.95
N GLU A 37 2.85 -17.11 9.11
CA GLU A 37 3.29 -18.49 9.21
C GLU A 37 4.82 -18.66 9.04
N ILE A 38 5.43 -17.81 8.23
CA ILE A 38 6.88 -17.81 8.00
C ILE A 38 7.61 -17.34 9.26
N HIS A 39 7.07 -16.32 9.92
CA HIS A 39 7.69 -15.64 11.06
C HIS A 39 7.36 -16.26 12.42
N GLU A 40 6.26 -17.01 12.53
CA GLU A 40 5.82 -17.65 13.77
C GLU A 40 6.92 -18.48 14.45
N LYS A 41 7.66 -19.25 13.66
CA LYS A 41 8.77 -20.10 14.15
C LYS A 41 9.97 -19.32 14.69
N PHE A 42 10.05 -18.02 14.40
CA PHE A 42 11.11 -17.14 14.92
C PHE A 42 10.64 -16.32 16.13
N GLY A 43 9.35 -16.38 16.47
CA GLY A 43 8.75 -15.60 17.55
C GLY A 43 8.59 -14.10 17.23
N GLY A 44 8.71 -13.71 15.96
CA GLY A 44 8.58 -12.33 15.49
C GLY A 44 9.16 -12.14 14.11
N VAL A 45 8.98 -10.95 13.55
CA VAL A 45 9.41 -10.63 12.19
C VAL A 45 10.94 -10.57 12.08
N VAL A 46 11.49 -11.34 11.12
CA VAL A 46 12.91 -11.32 10.77
C VAL A 46 13.08 -10.52 9.47
N PRO A 47 13.71 -9.33 9.50
CA PRO A 47 13.71 -8.39 8.36
C PRO A 47 14.24 -8.99 7.05
N GLU A 48 15.31 -9.80 7.11
CA GLU A 48 15.88 -10.44 5.91
C GLU A 48 14.93 -11.49 5.33
N VAL A 49 14.27 -12.26 6.17
CA VAL A 49 13.27 -13.25 5.74
C VAL A 49 12.08 -12.54 5.10
N ALA A 50 11.61 -11.45 5.72
CA ALA A 50 10.51 -10.65 5.21
C ALA A 50 10.81 -10.10 3.81
N SER A 51 11.98 -9.49 3.61
CA SER A 51 12.34 -8.91 2.31
C SER A 51 12.43 -9.96 1.21
N ARG A 52 12.95 -11.16 1.50
CA ARG A 52 12.98 -12.28 0.55
C ARG A 52 11.58 -12.75 0.17
N ALA A 53 10.70 -12.92 1.18
CA ALA A 53 9.32 -13.33 0.95
C ALA A 53 8.56 -12.31 0.09
N HIS A 54 8.74 -11.01 0.32
CA HIS A 54 8.18 -9.97 -0.55
C HIS A 54 8.66 -10.12 -2.01
N ALA A 55 9.96 -10.31 -2.21
CA ALA A 55 10.52 -10.44 -3.55
C ALA A 55 9.97 -11.66 -4.31
N GLU A 56 9.70 -12.76 -3.62
CA GLU A 56 9.11 -13.97 -4.20
C GLU A 56 7.62 -13.80 -4.54
N MET A 57 6.87 -13.06 -3.70
CA MET A 57 5.41 -12.96 -3.78
C MET A 57 4.89 -11.82 -4.64
N ILE A 58 5.56 -10.67 -4.64
CA ILE A 58 5.03 -9.42 -5.19
C ILE A 58 4.60 -9.54 -6.65
N ARG A 59 5.39 -10.22 -7.48
CA ARG A 59 5.05 -10.42 -8.90
C ARG A 59 3.78 -11.24 -9.09
N ASN A 60 3.66 -12.34 -8.36
CA ASN A 60 2.50 -13.23 -8.48
C ASN A 60 1.24 -12.55 -7.96
N LEU A 61 1.36 -11.82 -6.85
CA LEU A 61 0.27 -11.05 -6.27
C LEU A 61 -0.20 -9.95 -7.24
N PHE A 62 0.75 -9.23 -7.87
CA PHE A 62 0.45 -8.23 -8.89
C PHE A 62 -0.34 -8.81 -10.07
N HIS A 63 0.15 -9.88 -10.70
CA HIS A 63 -0.55 -10.50 -11.82
C HIS A 63 -1.94 -11.01 -11.42
N SER A 64 -2.06 -11.63 -10.24
CA SER A 64 -3.34 -12.12 -9.77
C SER A 64 -4.33 -10.98 -9.46
N SER A 65 -3.83 -9.83 -8.96
CA SER A 65 -4.67 -8.66 -8.70
C SER A 65 -5.22 -8.05 -9.98
N ILE A 66 -4.37 -7.87 -10.99
CA ILE A 66 -4.78 -7.33 -12.29
C ILE A 66 -5.80 -8.26 -12.97
N ASN A 67 -5.51 -9.57 -13.01
CA ASN A 67 -6.38 -10.55 -13.65
C ASN A 67 -7.76 -10.64 -12.99
N GLU A 68 -7.81 -10.61 -11.65
CA GLU A 68 -9.08 -10.68 -10.91
C GLU A 68 -9.88 -9.38 -11.02
N CYS A 69 -9.20 -8.25 -11.03
CA CYS A 69 -9.85 -6.95 -11.24
C CYS A 69 -10.39 -6.79 -12.67
N GLY A 70 -9.80 -7.51 -13.65
CA GLY A 70 -10.24 -7.51 -15.04
C GLY A 70 -9.97 -6.20 -15.78
N ILE A 71 -9.04 -5.38 -15.28
CA ILE A 71 -8.63 -4.14 -15.95
C ILE A 71 -7.43 -4.38 -16.87
N ASP A 72 -7.33 -3.58 -17.92
CA ASP A 72 -6.10 -3.51 -18.72
C ASP A 72 -5.06 -2.62 -18.03
N LEU A 73 -3.79 -3.00 -18.12
CA LEU A 73 -2.69 -2.23 -17.53
C LEU A 73 -2.60 -0.79 -18.06
N SER A 74 -3.05 -0.56 -19.29
CA SER A 74 -3.11 0.77 -19.90
C SER A 74 -4.12 1.72 -19.21
N GLU A 75 -5.13 1.15 -18.52
CA GLU A 75 -6.15 1.92 -17.81
C GLU A 75 -5.64 2.49 -16.47
N ILE A 76 -4.50 1.98 -15.95
CA ILE A 76 -3.88 2.52 -14.74
C ILE A 76 -3.39 3.94 -15.03
N ASP A 77 -3.77 4.88 -14.20
CA ASP A 77 -3.38 6.29 -14.31
C ASP A 77 -2.20 6.66 -13.41
N ILE A 78 -2.12 6.01 -12.24
CA ILE A 78 -1.15 6.33 -11.18
C ILE A 78 -0.68 5.03 -10.53
N VAL A 79 0.61 4.97 -10.20
CA VAL A 79 1.19 3.92 -9.36
C VAL A 79 1.72 4.55 -8.08
N ALA A 80 1.43 3.93 -6.94
CA ALA A 80 1.88 4.38 -5.64
C ALA A 80 2.53 3.23 -4.85
N SER A 81 3.47 3.55 -3.97
CA SER A 81 4.04 2.59 -3.04
C SER A 81 4.44 3.25 -1.74
N THR A 82 4.33 2.51 -0.65
CA THR A 82 4.87 2.93 0.63
C THR A 82 6.39 3.06 0.55
N ASP A 83 6.93 4.19 1.05
CA ASP A 83 8.37 4.45 1.14
C ASP A 83 8.91 4.45 2.58
N GLY A 84 8.03 4.49 3.57
CA GLY A 84 8.35 4.44 5.01
C GLY A 84 7.28 5.07 5.89
N PRO A 85 7.43 4.90 7.22
CA PRO A 85 8.37 4.04 7.91
C PRO A 85 8.10 2.54 7.71
N GLY A 86 9.15 1.71 7.93
CA GLY A 86 9.05 0.25 7.82
C GLY A 86 10.42 -0.43 7.80
N LEU A 87 10.43 -1.72 7.53
CA LEU A 87 11.66 -2.50 7.37
C LEU A 87 12.34 -2.13 6.05
N ALA A 88 13.55 -1.57 6.11
CA ALA A 88 14.24 -1.03 4.95
C ALA A 88 14.34 -2.01 3.76
N GLY A 89 14.69 -3.29 4.02
CA GLY A 89 14.76 -4.32 2.98
C GLY A 89 13.40 -4.62 2.33
N SER A 90 12.34 -4.65 3.12
CA SER A 90 10.97 -4.87 2.67
C SER A 90 10.45 -3.70 1.84
N LEU A 91 10.64 -2.47 2.33
CA LEU A 91 10.28 -1.25 1.59
C LEU A 91 10.98 -1.18 0.23
N VAL A 92 12.29 -1.49 0.17
CA VAL A 92 13.05 -1.48 -1.09
C VAL A 92 12.43 -2.41 -2.14
N VAL A 93 11.90 -3.57 -1.75
CA VAL A 93 11.26 -4.50 -2.69
C VAL A 93 10.01 -3.89 -3.31
N GLY A 94 9.05 -3.44 -2.50
CA GLY A 94 7.79 -2.86 -2.97
C GLY A 94 8.00 -1.59 -3.78
N TYR A 95 8.80 -0.69 -3.24
CA TYR A 95 9.12 0.59 -3.87
C TYR A 95 9.73 0.44 -5.27
N ASN A 96 10.77 -0.41 -5.41
CA ASN A 96 11.41 -0.59 -6.71
C ASN A 96 10.53 -1.36 -7.68
N PHE A 97 9.76 -2.33 -7.21
CA PHE A 97 8.81 -3.04 -8.06
C PHE A 97 7.74 -2.08 -8.61
N ALA A 98 7.09 -1.31 -7.74
CA ALA A 98 6.08 -0.33 -8.11
C ALA A 98 6.63 0.75 -9.06
N LYS A 99 7.83 1.26 -8.76
CA LYS A 99 8.50 2.25 -9.63
C LYS A 99 8.84 1.69 -11.00
N SER A 100 9.22 0.42 -11.07
CA SER A 100 9.48 -0.27 -12.34
C SER A 100 8.19 -0.46 -13.16
N VAL A 101 7.07 -0.79 -12.49
CA VAL A 101 5.75 -0.88 -13.13
C VAL A 101 5.33 0.49 -13.66
N ALA A 102 5.45 1.54 -12.85
CA ALA A 102 5.14 2.92 -13.26
C ALA A 102 5.94 3.34 -14.49
N TRP A 103 7.24 3.05 -14.48
CA TRP A 103 8.12 3.36 -15.60
C TRP A 103 7.74 2.58 -16.87
N ALA A 104 7.45 1.28 -16.76
CA ALA A 104 7.06 0.43 -17.88
C ALA A 104 5.71 0.85 -18.50
N LEU A 105 4.80 1.39 -17.68
CA LEU A 105 3.50 1.88 -18.11
C LEU A 105 3.51 3.36 -18.51
N GLU A 106 4.65 4.05 -18.36
CA GLU A 106 4.79 5.50 -18.58
C GLU A 106 3.79 6.32 -17.74
N LYS A 107 3.57 5.89 -16.47
CA LYS A 107 2.63 6.53 -15.54
C LYS A 107 3.35 7.21 -14.39
N PRO A 108 2.76 8.27 -13.80
CA PRO A 108 3.31 8.90 -12.60
C PRO A 108 3.43 7.91 -11.45
N PHE A 109 4.52 8.05 -10.68
CA PHE A 109 4.79 7.29 -9.48
C PHE A 109 4.77 8.20 -8.26
N TYR A 110 4.10 7.73 -7.18
CA TYR A 110 4.04 8.45 -5.91
C TYR A 110 4.55 7.57 -4.78
N ALA A 111 5.47 8.13 -4.00
CA ALA A 111 5.90 7.58 -2.72
C ALA A 111 4.91 8.03 -1.64
N VAL A 112 4.46 7.10 -0.78
CA VAL A 112 3.42 7.34 0.22
C VAL A 112 3.94 6.97 1.60
N ASP A 113 3.74 7.85 2.58
CA ASP A 113 4.04 7.57 3.98
C ASP A 113 3.09 6.50 4.53
N HIS A 114 3.66 5.47 5.19
CA HIS A 114 2.93 4.35 5.77
C HIS A 114 1.89 4.78 6.81
N MET A 115 2.24 5.77 7.64
CA MET A 115 1.33 6.25 8.69
C MET A 115 0.15 7.02 8.10
N VAL A 116 0.39 7.76 7.02
CA VAL A 116 -0.70 8.42 6.26
C VAL A 116 -1.62 7.36 5.64
N GLY A 117 -1.07 6.26 5.14
CA GLY A 117 -1.87 5.11 4.69
C GLY A 117 -2.81 4.60 5.77
N HIS A 118 -2.31 4.37 6.98
CA HIS A 118 -3.14 3.94 8.12
C HIS A 118 -4.22 4.97 8.49
N LEU A 119 -3.87 6.26 8.51
CA LEU A 119 -4.82 7.33 8.85
C LEU A 119 -5.90 7.51 7.78
N SER A 120 -5.61 7.17 6.53
CA SER A 120 -6.54 7.27 5.41
C SER A 120 -7.41 6.03 5.22
N ALA A 121 -7.01 4.86 5.72
CA ALA A 121 -7.73 3.60 5.53
C ALA A 121 -9.22 3.65 5.95
N PRO A 122 -9.60 4.31 7.07
CA PRO A 122 -11.01 4.43 7.46
C PRO A 122 -11.87 5.18 6.45
N LEU A 123 -11.28 6.05 5.62
CA LEU A 123 -12.02 6.82 4.62
C LEU A 123 -12.57 5.95 3.48
N ILE A 124 -12.00 4.76 3.27
CA ILE A 124 -12.49 3.81 2.28
C ILE A 124 -13.88 3.30 2.68
N GLU A 125 -14.09 3.03 3.98
CA GLU A 125 -15.37 2.57 4.51
C GLU A 125 -16.31 3.73 4.86
N HIS A 126 -15.74 4.89 5.17
CA HIS A 126 -16.46 6.09 5.61
C HIS A 126 -16.12 7.30 4.74
N PRO A 127 -16.51 7.31 3.45
CA PRO A 127 -16.10 8.35 2.49
C PRO A 127 -16.63 9.78 2.85
N ASN A 128 -17.60 9.85 3.76
CA ASN A 128 -18.13 11.14 4.25
C ASN A 128 -17.42 11.64 5.53
N MET A 129 -16.41 10.91 6.01
CA MET A 129 -15.65 11.34 7.18
C MET A 129 -14.66 12.42 6.75
N GLU A 130 -14.81 13.61 7.32
CA GLU A 130 -13.93 14.75 7.02
C GLU A 130 -13.14 15.17 8.28
N PRO A 131 -11.91 15.67 8.10
CA PRO A 131 -11.19 16.29 9.22
C PRO A 131 -11.94 17.52 9.78
N PRO A 132 -11.75 17.85 11.09
CA PRO A 132 -10.83 17.16 12.00
C PRO A 132 -11.43 15.92 12.64
N PHE A 133 -10.62 14.87 12.82
CA PHE A 133 -11.01 13.68 13.59
C PHE A 133 -9.83 13.10 14.39
N LEU A 134 -10.17 12.33 15.44
CA LEU A 134 -9.17 11.59 16.22
C LEU A 134 -9.06 10.17 15.69
N SER A 135 -7.82 9.76 15.41
CA SER A 135 -7.48 8.39 15.04
C SER A 135 -6.68 7.72 16.14
N LEU A 136 -7.09 6.52 16.55
CA LEU A 136 -6.30 5.65 17.42
C LEU A 136 -5.63 4.59 16.56
N LEU A 137 -4.31 4.71 16.41
CA LEU A 137 -3.47 3.70 15.77
C LEU A 137 -2.94 2.73 16.82
N VAL A 138 -3.26 1.44 16.64
CA VAL A 138 -2.73 0.35 17.47
C VAL A 138 -2.19 -0.72 16.54
N SER A 139 -0.87 -0.87 16.52
CA SER A 139 -0.18 -1.88 15.74
C SER A 139 0.92 -2.56 16.57
N GLY A 140 1.54 -3.59 16.04
CA GLY A 140 2.64 -4.30 16.73
C GLY A 140 3.84 -3.42 17.06
N GLY A 141 4.07 -2.33 16.32
CA GLY A 141 5.19 -1.43 16.52
C GLY A 141 4.82 -0.07 17.11
N HIS A 142 3.56 0.37 17.00
CA HIS A 142 3.14 1.73 17.37
C HIS A 142 1.78 1.74 18.05
N THR A 143 1.66 2.54 19.10
CA THR A 143 0.37 2.89 19.69
C THR A 143 0.36 4.40 19.89
N GLN A 144 -0.53 5.09 19.19
CA GLN A 144 -0.61 6.55 19.25
C GLN A 144 -2.01 7.04 18.95
N ILE A 145 -2.35 8.19 19.53
CA ILE A 145 -3.55 8.94 19.22
C ILE A 145 -3.14 10.14 18.37
N VAL A 146 -3.74 10.27 17.20
CA VAL A 146 -3.42 11.31 16.22
C VAL A 146 -4.67 12.18 16.00
N LEU A 147 -4.51 13.49 16.15
CA LEU A 147 -5.51 14.45 15.67
C LEU A 147 -5.19 14.72 14.19
N VAL A 148 -6.10 14.31 13.32
CA VAL A 148 -6.04 14.61 11.89
C VAL A 148 -6.80 15.91 11.66
N GLU A 149 -6.08 17.01 11.47
CA GLU A 149 -6.67 18.33 11.24
C GLU A 149 -7.02 18.56 9.77
N GLU A 150 -6.21 18.00 8.89
CA GLU A 150 -6.43 17.97 7.45
C GLU A 150 -5.71 16.76 6.83
N LEU A 151 -6.31 16.21 5.79
CA LEU A 151 -5.67 15.20 4.94
C LEU A 151 -4.88 15.95 3.88
N SER A 152 -3.84 16.64 4.32
CA SER A 152 -2.91 17.27 3.42
C SER A 152 -2.23 16.19 2.62
N LEU A 153 -2.45 16.19 1.31
CA LEU A 153 -1.59 15.51 0.36
C LEU A 153 -0.20 16.13 0.52
N ILE A 154 0.55 15.56 1.38
CA ILE A 154 1.97 15.67 1.61
C ILE A 154 2.67 16.61 0.63
N HIS A 155 3.12 17.70 1.16
CA HIS A 155 4.23 18.42 0.58
C HIS A 155 5.50 17.58 0.81
N ILE A 156 5.91 16.85 -0.21
CA ILE A 156 7.27 16.36 -0.33
C ILE A 156 8.13 17.47 -0.88
#